data_1ac683fc440009f9a8dc05577e4b1a2a
#
_entry.id   1ac683fc440009f9a8dc05577e4b1a2a
#
_cell.length_a   1.000
_cell.length_b   1.000
_cell.length_c   1.000
_cell.angle_alpha   90.00
_cell.angle_beta   90.00
_cell.angle_gamma   90.00
#
_symmetry.space_group_name_H-M   'P 1'
#
loop_
_entity.id
_entity.type
_entity.pdbx_description
1 polymer ?
#
loop_
_entity_poly.entity_id
_entity_poly.type
_entity_poly.pdbx_seq_one_letter_code
_entity_poly.pdbx_strand_id
1 'polypeptide(L)'
;MMSEIWKCKGFANAHTHLDKGMLVPEVVYVDAPASIRGGWTREKKAEFTKMDIYDRAEKALLQMIRYGTTYVRTHVDVDPVVGLKGIEAMLELQQAFAKQIVIDITAFNQEGFDRYPETEKLLQEALTMGRMGLGGHTLVDVDGKLHIRKMMAMAEQFDVPWLEFHTDESGKPEDFLLPFLAEQALEQECGDKIYAIHCNSLATVPDIKAAKTIELMANAKLHVTVCPTAVATRPITRTKELLKAGIPVGLGSDNMGDLFNPLGGGNMLGYAQLLAYVQRFYEPEEQLALLDMIRRGPADLLSASSHHELNVSVVFETQEARELLSHVPLPQIVQDKVCSA
;
A
#
# COMPACT_ATOMS: atom_id res chain seq x y z
N MET A 1 23.78 30.91 11.86
CA MET A 1 23.55 29.52 12.26
C MET A 1 23.13 28.80 11.01
N MET A 2 23.86 27.78 10.55
CA MET A 2 23.40 26.92 9.47
C MET A 2 22.19 26.20 10.03
N SER A 3 21.01 26.32 9.39
CA SER A 3 19.82 25.53 9.75
C SER A 3 20.20 24.06 9.60
N GLU A 4 19.96 23.28 10.63
CA GLU A 4 20.15 21.83 10.57
C GLU A 4 19.18 21.27 9.55
N ILE A 5 19.67 20.43 8.65
CA ILE A 5 18.94 19.95 7.49
C ILE A 5 18.61 18.46 7.69
N TRP A 6 17.33 18.10 7.59
CA TRP A 6 16.92 16.71 7.49
C TRP A 6 16.94 16.26 6.03
N LYS A 7 17.67 15.19 5.75
CA LYS A 7 17.84 14.66 4.39
C LYS A 7 17.58 13.17 4.35
N CYS A 8 16.80 12.71 3.37
CA CYS A 8 16.59 11.29 3.10
C CYS A 8 16.52 11.01 1.59
N LYS A 9 16.48 9.72 1.21
CA LYS A 9 16.33 9.27 -0.18
C LYS A 9 14.88 9.39 -0.71
N GLY A 10 14.02 10.06 0.02
CA GLY A 10 12.62 10.28 -0.30
C GLY A 10 11.68 9.43 0.55
N PHE A 11 10.40 9.60 0.28
CA PHE A 11 9.35 8.88 0.95
C PHE A 11 8.90 7.66 0.15
N ALA A 12 8.39 6.67 0.86
CA ALA A 12 7.75 5.48 0.32
C ALA A 12 6.24 5.55 0.60
N ASN A 13 5.43 5.36 -0.44
CA ASN A 13 4.02 5.06 -0.32
C ASN A 13 3.83 3.54 -0.46
N ALA A 14 3.63 2.87 0.67
CA ALA A 14 3.62 1.42 0.73
C ALA A 14 2.38 0.78 0.10
N HIS A 15 1.32 1.55 -0.15
CA HIS A 15 0.06 1.04 -0.70
C HIS A 15 -0.80 2.15 -1.28
N THR A 16 -1.18 2.00 -2.52
CA THR A 16 -2.14 2.89 -3.21
C THR A 16 -2.81 2.17 -4.39
N HIS A 17 -3.83 2.80 -4.99
CA HIS A 17 -4.54 2.34 -6.19
C HIS A 17 -4.47 3.41 -7.28
N LEU A 18 -3.42 3.40 -8.10
CA LEU A 18 -3.23 4.40 -9.15
C LEU A 18 -4.18 4.19 -10.34
N ASP A 19 -4.58 2.95 -10.59
CA ASP A 19 -5.44 2.57 -11.72
C ASP A 19 -6.85 3.17 -11.66
N LYS A 20 -7.38 3.36 -10.45
CA LYS A 20 -8.72 3.90 -10.18
C LYS A 20 -8.70 5.21 -9.40
N GLY A 21 -7.51 5.78 -9.15
CA GLY A 21 -7.36 7.08 -8.50
C GLY A 21 -7.69 8.26 -9.42
N MET A 22 -7.78 9.46 -8.83
CA MET A 22 -7.95 10.76 -9.51
C MET A 22 -9.22 10.85 -10.39
N LEU A 23 -10.27 10.16 -10.01
CA LEU A 23 -11.58 10.21 -10.69
C LEU A 23 -12.39 11.46 -10.34
N VAL A 24 -12.10 12.11 -9.21
CA VAL A 24 -12.71 13.39 -8.83
C VAL A 24 -12.00 14.51 -9.61
N PRO A 25 -12.74 15.47 -10.26
CA PRO A 25 -14.18 15.74 -10.13
C PRO A 25 -15.07 15.02 -11.16
N GLU A 26 -14.57 14.11 -11.98
CA GLU A 26 -15.36 13.45 -13.02
C GLU A 26 -16.51 12.59 -12.47
N VAL A 27 -16.35 12.11 -11.23
CA VAL A 27 -17.39 11.41 -10.49
C VAL A 27 -17.89 12.26 -9.32
N VAL A 28 -19.19 12.24 -9.07
CA VAL A 28 -19.78 12.85 -7.89
C VAL A 28 -19.69 11.85 -6.74
N TYR A 29 -18.90 12.20 -5.72
CA TYR A 29 -18.81 11.38 -4.52
C TYR A 29 -20.13 11.50 -3.72
N VAL A 30 -20.67 10.35 -3.34
CA VAL A 30 -21.80 10.25 -2.40
C VAL A 30 -21.38 9.31 -1.28
N ASP A 31 -21.62 9.75 -0.03
CA ASP A 31 -21.34 8.88 1.11
C ASP A 31 -22.33 7.72 1.14
N ALA A 32 -21.77 6.51 1.08
CA ALA A 32 -22.53 5.27 1.02
C ALA A 32 -21.71 4.11 1.62
N PRO A 33 -22.34 2.99 2.01
CA PRO A 33 -21.61 1.78 2.43
C PRO A 33 -20.58 1.33 1.40
N ALA A 34 -19.46 0.78 1.86
CA ALA A 34 -18.36 0.32 0.99
C ALA A 34 -18.81 -0.66 -0.12
N SER A 35 -19.79 -1.53 0.18
CA SER A 35 -20.36 -2.46 -0.81
C SER A 35 -21.07 -1.75 -1.97
N ILE A 36 -21.72 -0.63 -1.69
CA ILE A 36 -22.40 0.20 -2.72
C ILE A 36 -21.35 0.92 -3.55
N ARG A 37 -20.36 1.56 -2.89
CA ARG A 37 -19.26 2.26 -3.57
C ARG A 37 -18.43 1.30 -4.45
N GLY A 38 -18.21 0.07 -3.99
CA GLY A 38 -17.59 -0.99 -4.79
C GLY A 38 -18.39 -1.33 -6.05
N GLY A 39 -19.73 -1.34 -5.97
CA GLY A 39 -20.61 -1.48 -7.12
C GLY A 39 -20.42 -0.35 -8.14
N TRP A 40 -20.45 0.88 -7.69
CA TRP A 40 -20.22 2.06 -8.57
C TRP A 40 -18.83 2.07 -9.19
N THR A 41 -17.81 1.68 -8.43
CA THR A 41 -16.44 1.55 -8.95
C THR A 41 -16.37 0.52 -10.08
N ARG A 42 -17.04 -0.62 -9.91
CA ARG A 42 -17.12 -1.67 -10.94
C ARG A 42 -17.83 -1.19 -12.20
N GLU A 43 -18.93 -0.47 -12.06
CA GLU A 43 -19.64 0.15 -13.20
C GLU A 43 -18.71 1.15 -13.91
N LYS A 44 -18.01 2.00 -13.18
CA LYS A 44 -17.09 2.98 -13.74
C LYS A 44 -15.88 2.34 -14.42
N LYS A 45 -15.35 1.23 -13.89
CA LYS A 45 -14.25 0.47 -14.52
C LYS A 45 -14.57 -0.02 -15.92
N ALA A 46 -15.83 -0.29 -16.23
CA ALA A 46 -16.24 -0.70 -17.58
C ALA A 46 -15.96 0.37 -18.65
N GLU A 47 -15.88 1.64 -18.26
CA GLU A 47 -15.59 2.77 -19.14
C GLU A 47 -14.09 3.03 -19.30
N PHE A 48 -13.24 2.44 -18.45
CA PHE A 48 -11.81 2.72 -18.44
C PHE A 48 -11.13 2.27 -19.73
N THR A 49 -10.33 3.16 -20.28
CA THR A 49 -9.35 2.85 -21.31
C THR A 49 -7.95 2.86 -20.71
N LYS A 50 -6.99 2.22 -21.36
CA LYS A 50 -5.57 2.27 -20.95
C LYS A 50 -5.07 3.71 -20.86
N MET A 51 -5.44 4.58 -21.82
CA MET A 51 -5.01 5.98 -21.85
C MET A 51 -5.61 6.76 -20.67
N ASP A 52 -6.91 6.59 -20.39
CA ASP A 52 -7.53 7.22 -19.21
C ASP A 52 -6.84 6.83 -17.90
N ILE A 53 -6.56 5.54 -17.73
CA ILE A 53 -5.83 5.05 -16.54
C ILE A 53 -4.44 5.68 -16.48
N TYR A 54 -3.71 5.70 -17.60
CA TYR A 54 -2.38 6.30 -17.69
C TYR A 54 -2.40 7.77 -17.28
N ASP A 55 -3.30 8.59 -17.86
CA ASP A 55 -3.35 10.03 -17.62
C ASP A 55 -3.71 10.37 -16.17
N ARG A 56 -4.60 9.61 -15.54
CA ARG A 56 -4.97 9.77 -14.12
C ARG A 56 -3.83 9.36 -13.19
N ALA A 57 -3.21 8.23 -13.45
CA ALA A 57 -2.09 7.73 -12.67
C ALA A 57 -0.85 8.63 -12.80
N GLU A 58 -0.56 9.18 -13.98
CA GLU A 58 0.50 10.17 -14.18
C GLU A 58 0.29 11.41 -13.32
N LYS A 59 -0.93 11.95 -13.28
CA LYS A 59 -1.27 13.09 -12.39
C LYS A 59 -1.00 12.76 -10.92
N ALA A 60 -1.39 11.57 -10.47
CA ALA A 60 -1.16 11.12 -9.10
C ALA A 60 0.35 10.98 -8.80
N LEU A 61 1.12 10.39 -9.71
CA LEU A 61 2.57 10.22 -9.58
C LEU A 61 3.29 11.58 -9.50
N LEU A 62 2.96 12.52 -10.39
CA LEU A 62 3.54 13.86 -10.37
C LEU A 62 3.25 14.58 -9.04
N GLN A 63 2.05 14.40 -8.49
CA GLN A 63 1.70 14.96 -7.20
C GLN A 63 2.49 14.31 -6.05
N MET A 64 2.64 12.99 -6.03
CA MET A 64 3.44 12.27 -5.05
C MET A 64 4.91 12.68 -5.10
N ILE A 65 5.50 12.78 -6.30
CA ILE A 65 6.88 13.23 -6.51
C ILE A 65 7.07 14.63 -5.93
N ARG A 66 6.13 15.55 -6.17
CA ARG A 66 6.16 16.90 -5.61
C ARG A 66 6.20 16.92 -4.07
N TYR A 67 5.61 15.91 -3.42
CA TYR A 67 5.66 15.74 -1.97
C TYR A 67 6.86 14.93 -1.48
N GLY A 68 7.79 14.60 -2.38
CA GLY A 68 9.04 13.91 -2.03
C GLY A 68 8.91 12.37 -2.03
N THR A 69 7.86 11.79 -2.58
CA THR A 69 7.75 10.34 -2.76
C THR A 69 8.66 9.90 -3.89
N THR A 70 9.53 8.93 -3.61
CA THR A 70 10.48 8.33 -4.56
C THR A 70 10.21 6.85 -4.79
N TYR A 71 9.29 6.28 -4.04
CA TYR A 71 8.85 4.91 -4.15
C TYR A 71 7.34 4.81 -3.93
N VAL A 72 6.68 4.01 -4.77
CA VAL A 72 5.25 3.70 -4.64
C VAL A 72 4.99 2.25 -4.99
N ARG A 73 4.16 1.57 -4.18
CA ARG A 73 3.58 0.28 -4.50
C ARG A 73 2.10 0.46 -4.79
N THR A 74 1.69 0.13 -6.02
CA THR A 74 0.32 0.30 -6.47
C THR A 74 -0.36 -1.04 -6.73
N HIS A 75 -1.53 -1.21 -6.17
CA HIS A 75 -2.45 -2.28 -6.53
C HIS A 75 -3.19 -1.89 -7.80
N VAL A 76 -3.29 -2.84 -8.72
CA VAL A 76 -3.91 -2.64 -10.03
C VAL A 76 -4.96 -3.72 -10.24
N ASP A 77 -6.22 -3.32 -10.33
CA ASP A 77 -7.33 -4.25 -10.46
C ASP A 77 -7.20 -5.10 -11.73
N VAL A 78 -7.35 -6.40 -11.56
CA VAL A 78 -7.37 -7.41 -12.63
C VAL A 78 -8.67 -8.20 -12.50
N ASP A 79 -9.58 -7.99 -13.42
CA ASP A 79 -10.87 -8.68 -13.49
C ASP A 79 -11.42 -8.61 -14.92
N PRO A 80 -12.47 -9.38 -15.28
CA PRO A 80 -13.04 -9.36 -16.64
C PRO A 80 -13.63 -8.02 -17.10
N VAL A 81 -13.92 -7.09 -16.17
CA VAL A 81 -14.48 -5.77 -16.49
C VAL A 81 -13.39 -4.85 -17.03
N VAL A 82 -12.27 -4.74 -16.33
CA VAL A 82 -11.17 -3.85 -16.72
C VAL A 82 -10.11 -4.56 -17.58
N GLY A 83 -10.03 -5.89 -17.49
CA GLY A 83 -8.98 -6.68 -18.16
C GLY A 83 -7.59 -6.36 -17.63
N LEU A 84 -6.64 -6.25 -18.52
CA LEU A 84 -5.23 -5.94 -18.21
C LEU A 84 -4.84 -4.49 -18.51
N LYS A 85 -5.79 -3.62 -18.86
CA LYS A 85 -5.55 -2.22 -19.23
C LYS A 85 -4.77 -1.45 -18.16
N GLY A 86 -5.08 -1.71 -16.88
CA GLY A 86 -4.37 -1.11 -15.75
C GLY A 86 -2.91 -1.56 -15.67
N ILE A 87 -2.65 -2.86 -15.82
CA ILE A 87 -1.29 -3.42 -15.84
C ILE A 87 -0.47 -2.81 -16.96
N GLU A 88 -1.03 -2.76 -18.18
CA GLU A 88 -0.37 -2.16 -19.34
C GLU A 88 -0.01 -0.69 -19.11
N ALA A 89 -0.94 0.10 -18.56
CA ALA A 89 -0.71 1.51 -18.25
C ALA A 89 0.38 1.69 -17.20
N MET A 90 0.37 0.86 -16.12
CA MET A 90 1.37 0.94 -15.06
C MET A 90 2.75 0.52 -15.54
N LEU A 91 2.89 -0.47 -16.42
CA LEU A 91 4.17 -0.86 -17.00
C LEU A 91 4.77 0.26 -17.87
N GLU A 92 3.95 1.00 -18.62
CA GLU A 92 4.40 2.18 -19.37
C GLU A 92 4.84 3.30 -18.44
N LEU A 93 4.06 3.60 -17.38
CA LEU A 93 4.43 4.60 -16.38
C LEU A 93 5.71 4.24 -15.61
N GLN A 94 5.90 2.95 -15.28
CA GLN A 94 7.12 2.48 -14.64
C GLN A 94 8.35 2.81 -15.48
N GLN A 95 8.27 2.65 -16.80
CA GLN A 95 9.36 3.03 -17.73
C GLN A 95 9.52 4.54 -17.85
N ALA A 96 8.41 5.27 -18.03
CA ALA A 96 8.42 6.72 -18.22
C ALA A 96 8.98 7.47 -17.00
N PHE A 97 8.70 6.98 -15.79
CA PHE A 97 9.10 7.61 -14.53
C PHE A 97 10.32 6.97 -13.87
N ALA A 98 11.00 6.02 -14.50
CA ALA A 98 12.10 5.24 -13.92
C ALA A 98 13.25 6.05 -13.29
N LYS A 99 13.43 7.31 -13.69
CA LYS A 99 14.45 8.22 -13.14
C LYS A 99 13.94 9.11 -11.99
N GLN A 100 12.65 9.08 -11.70
CA GLN A 100 12.01 10.00 -10.75
C GLN A 100 11.40 9.27 -9.56
N ILE A 101 10.79 8.12 -9.80
CA ILE A 101 10.11 7.31 -8.80
C ILE A 101 10.18 5.83 -9.18
N VAL A 102 10.37 4.97 -8.20
CA VAL A 102 10.24 3.52 -8.34
C VAL A 102 8.76 3.16 -8.19
N ILE A 103 8.22 2.43 -9.15
CA ILE A 103 6.83 1.96 -9.13
C ILE A 103 6.84 0.44 -9.06
N ASP A 104 6.41 -0.12 -7.93
CA ASP A 104 6.11 -1.54 -7.81
C ASP A 104 4.63 -1.79 -8.12
N ILE A 105 4.36 -2.75 -8.99
CA ILE A 105 3.02 -3.09 -9.46
C ILE A 105 2.58 -4.38 -8.78
N THR A 106 1.40 -4.40 -8.18
CA THR A 106 0.76 -5.59 -7.63
C THR A 106 -0.51 -5.89 -8.45
N ALA A 107 -0.52 -7.01 -9.19
CA ALA A 107 -1.72 -7.48 -9.87
C ALA A 107 -2.77 -7.92 -8.82
N PHE A 108 -3.92 -7.25 -8.78
CA PHE A 108 -4.82 -7.29 -7.64
C PHE A 108 -6.20 -7.87 -7.97
N ASN A 109 -6.59 -8.91 -7.22
CA ASN A 109 -7.92 -9.50 -7.23
C ASN A 109 -8.86 -8.74 -6.29
N GLN A 110 -9.43 -7.63 -6.77
CA GLN A 110 -10.37 -6.81 -5.99
C GLN A 110 -11.75 -7.46 -5.86
N GLU A 111 -12.20 -8.20 -6.88
CA GLU A 111 -13.59 -8.62 -7.01
C GLU A 111 -13.85 -10.06 -6.52
N GLY A 112 -12.79 -10.82 -6.26
CA GLY A 112 -12.86 -12.21 -5.84
C GLY A 112 -13.01 -13.21 -6.99
N PHE A 113 -12.71 -14.47 -6.67
CA PHE A 113 -12.87 -15.59 -7.60
C PHE A 113 -14.32 -16.08 -7.68
N ASP A 114 -15.11 -15.89 -6.61
CA ASP A 114 -16.52 -16.30 -6.59
C ASP A 114 -17.36 -15.45 -7.54
N ARG A 115 -17.03 -14.16 -7.67
CA ARG A 115 -17.71 -13.26 -8.61
C ARG A 115 -17.27 -13.46 -10.04
N TYR A 116 -15.94 -13.56 -10.24
CA TYR A 116 -15.32 -13.68 -11.56
C TYR A 116 -14.26 -14.79 -11.55
N PRO A 117 -14.64 -16.05 -11.79
CA PRO A 117 -13.68 -17.15 -11.84
C PRO A 117 -12.58 -16.95 -12.89
N GLU A 118 -12.87 -16.21 -13.96
CA GLU A 118 -11.92 -15.89 -15.04
C GLU A 118 -10.76 -15.00 -14.57
N THR A 119 -10.89 -14.32 -13.43
CA THR A 119 -9.84 -13.50 -12.82
C THR A 119 -8.56 -14.31 -12.57
N GLU A 120 -8.68 -15.58 -12.22
CA GLU A 120 -7.53 -16.45 -12.01
C GLU A 120 -6.61 -16.50 -13.25
N LYS A 121 -7.20 -16.69 -14.42
CA LYS A 121 -6.46 -16.72 -15.69
C LYS A 121 -5.87 -15.35 -16.05
N LEU A 122 -6.61 -14.28 -15.82
CA LEU A 122 -6.13 -12.92 -16.07
C LEU A 122 -4.96 -12.54 -15.17
N LEU A 123 -4.97 -12.94 -13.88
CA LEU A 123 -3.85 -12.74 -12.97
C LEU A 123 -2.60 -13.51 -13.45
N GLN A 124 -2.76 -14.77 -13.86
CA GLN A 124 -1.66 -15.56 -14.44
C GLN A 124 -1.08 -14.88 -15.69
N GLU A 125 -1.94 -14.34 -16.57
CA GLU A 125 -1.50 -13.59 -17.74
C GLU A 125 -0.74 -12.31 -17.33
N ALA A 126 -1.27 -11.52 -16.39
CA ALA A 126 -0.60 -10.33 -15.87
C ALA A 126 0.79 -10.63 -15.35
N LEU A 127 0.96 -11.71 -14.57
CA LEU A 127 2.25 -12.12 -14.00
C LEU A 127 3.31 -12.50 -15.05
N THR A 128 2.90 -12.80 -16.30
CA THR A 128 3.84 -13.03 -17.42
C THR A 128 4.28 -11.75 -18.12
N MET A 129 3.62 -10.62 -17.90
CA MET A 129 3.91 -9.36 -18.59
C MET A 129 5.11 -8.61 -18.03
N GLY A 130 5.51 -8.89 -16.79
CA GLY A 130 6.64 -8.24 -16.14
C GLY A 130 6.83 -8.68 -14.69
N ARG A 131 7.89 -8.18 -14.06
CA ARG A 131 8.11 -8.43 -12.64
C ARG A 131 7.13 -7.61 -11.80
N MET A 132 6.22 -8.28 -11.14
CA MET A 132 5.21 -7.67 -10.26
C MET A 132 4.82 -8.61 -9.12
N GLY A 133 4.21 -8.05 -8.09
CA GLY A 133 3.60 -8.80 -7.02
C GLY A 133 2.18 -9.27 -7.34
N LEU A 134 1.64 -10.07 -6.46
CA LEU A 134 0.27 -10.54 -6.52
C LEU A 134 -0.49 -10.03 -5.29
N GLY A 135 -1.75 -9.67 -5.46
CA GLY A 135 -2.58 -9.15 -4.38
C GLY A 135 -4.00 -9.71 -4.37
N GLY A 136 -4.54 -9.93 -3.19
CA GLY A 136 -5.91 -10.41 -2.99
C GLY A 136 -6.64 -9.70 -1.87
N HIS A 137 -7.96 -9.80 -1.87
CA HIS A 137 -8.83 -9.24 -0.84
C HIS A 137 -9.60 -10.36 -0.14
N THR A 138 -9.28 -10.62 1.11
CA THR A 138 -9.76 -11.83 1.83
C THR A 138 -11.25 -11.82 2.16
N LEU A 139 -11.95 -10.70 2.02
CA LEU A 139 -13.37 -10.56 2.37
C LEU A 139 -14.31 -10.53 1.15
N VAL A 140 -13.79 -10.69 -0.08
CA VAL A 140 -14.62 -10.61 -1.29
C VAL A 140 -15.17 -11.97 -1.72
N ASP A 141 -14.50 -13.05 -1.36
CA ASP A 141 -14.97 -14.42 -1.54
C ASP A 141 -15.67 -14.95 -0.27
N VAL A 142 -16.59 -15.88 -0.44
CA VAL A 142 -17.33 -16.48 0.67
C VAL A 142 -16.38 -17.22 1.63
N ASP A 143 -15.39 -17.91 1.09
CA ASP A 143 -14.31 -18.55 1.88
C ASP A 143 -12.99 -17.79 1.74
N GLY A 144 -12.75 -16.84 2.65
CA GLY A 144 -11.50 -16.07 2.67
C GLY A 144 -10.25 -16.93 2.93
N LYS A 145 -10.37 -18.06 3.61
CA LYS A 145 -9.25 -19.00 3.78
C LYS A 145 -8.89 -19.70 2.48
N LEU A 146 -9.90 -20.10 1.71
CA LEU A 146 -9.67 -20.64 0.37
C LEU A 146 -9.04 -19.61 -0.56
N HIS A 147 -9.50 -18.34 -0.49
CA HIS A 147 -8.90 -17.22 -1.21
C HIS A 147 -7.41 -17.11 -0.90
N ILE A 148 -7.04 -17.06 0.39
CA ILE A 148 -5.62 -16.99 0.82
C ILE A 148 -4.82 -18.15 0.22
N ARG A 149 -5.31 -19.41 0.34
CA ARG A 149 -4.58 -20.57 -0.19
C ARG A 149 -4.41 -20.52 -1.70
N LYS A 150 -5.42 -20.10 -2.46
CA LYS A 150 -5.34 -19.95 -3.91
C LYS A 150 -4.29 -18.91 -4.31
N MET A 151 -4.31 -17.75 -3.64
CA MET A 151 -3.35 -16.68 -3.90
C MET A 151 -1.91 -17.11 -3.56
N MET A 152 -1.70 -17.82 -2.45
CA MET A 152 -0.39 -18.33 -2.06
C MET A 152 0.12 -19.38 -3.06
N ALA A 153 -0.73 -20.30 -3.49
CA ALA A 153 -0.37 -21.30 -4.51
C ALA A 153 0.02 -20.66 -5.85
N MET A 154 -0.72 -19.63 -6.28
CA MET A 154 -0.39 -18.86 -7.49
C MET A 154 0.92 -18.09 -7.31
N ALA A 155 1.15 -17.49 -6.14
CA ALA A 155 2.38 -16.78 -5.83
C ALA A 155 3.63 -17.70 -5.87
N GLU A 156 3.51 -18.92 -5.37
CA GLU A 156 4.55 -19.95 -5.47
C GLU A 156 4.77 -20.39 -6.91
N GLN A 157 3.68 -20.70 -7.64
CA GLN A 157 3.74 -21.15 -9.05
C GLN A 157 4.50 -20.16 -9.96
N PHE A 158 4.30 -18.86 -9.75
CA PHE A 158 4.90 -17.80 -10.57
C PHE A 158 6.14 -17.16 -9.93
N ASP A 159 6.61 -17.66 -8.78
CA ASP A 159 7.72 -17.10 -8.00
C ASP A 159 7.62 -15.58 -7.86
N VAL A 160 6.44 -15.10 -7.42
CA VAL A 160 6.22 -13.66 -7.28
C VAL A 160 7.14 -13.09 -6.19
N PRO A 161 7.66 -11.87 -6.37
CA PRO A 161 8.57 -11.25 -5.41
C PRO A 161 7.90 -10.83 -4.10
N TRP A 162 6.60 -10.55 -4.11
CA TRP A 162 5.78 -10.24 -2.93
C TRP A 162 4.32 -10.62 -3.15
N LEU A 163 3.64 -10.93 -2.05
CA LEU A 163 2.21 -11.25 -2.01
C LEU A 163 1.52 -10.35 -0.98
N GLU A 164 0.46 -9.67 -1.38
CA GLU A 164 -0.25 -8.70 -0.55
C GLU A 164 -1.71 -9.09 -0.34
N PHE A 165 -2.17 -8.94 0.89
CA PHE A 165 -3.57 -9.21 1.21
C PHE A 165 -4.21 -7.99 1.88
N HIS A 166 -5.27 -7.46 1.28
CA HIS A 166 -6.26 -6.68 2.02
C HIS A 166 -6.92 -7.65 3.00
N THR A 167 -6.50 -7.62 4.24
CA THR A 167 -6.98 -8.55 5.27
C THR A 167 -7.62 -7.81 6.43
N ASP A 168 -8.70 -8.37 6.93
CA ASP A 168 -9.41 -7.89 8.12
C ASP A 168 -9.85 -6.42 8.01
N GLU A 169 -10.07 -5.93 6.79
CA GLU A 169 -10.33 -4.53 6.50
C GLU A 169 -11.65 -4.02 7.12
N SER A 170 -12.62 -4.91 7.30
CA SER A 170 -13.92 -4.54 7.89
C SER A 170 -13.81 -3.97 9.31
N GLY A 171 -12.75 -4.31 10.03
CA GLY A 171 -12.58 -3.99 11.45
C GLY A 171 -13.51 -4.78 12.37
N LYS A 172 -14.14 -5.85 11.89
CA LYS A 172 -15.05 -6.69 12.69
C LYS A 172 -14.33 -7.93 13.22
N PRO A 173 -14.54 -8.33 14.49
CA PRO A 173 -13.91 -9.52 15.06
C PRO A 173 -14.25 -10.83 14.34
N GLU A 174 -15.41 -10.93 13.71
CA GLU A 174 -15.85 -12.10 12.95
C GLU A 174 -15.10 -12.30 11.63
N ASP A 175 -14.56 -11.22 11.05
CA ASP A 175 -13.81 -11.22 9.79
C ASP A 175 -12.30 -11.40 9.99
N PHE A 176 -11.87 -11.88 11.17
CA PHE A 176 -10.49 -11.94 11.59
C PHE A 176 -9.75 -13.16 11.02
N LEU A 177 -9.13 -12.99 9.86
CA LEU A 177 -8.37 -14.01 9.12
C LEU A 177 -6.84 -13.92 9.30
N LEU A 178 -6.36 -12.86 9.91
CA LEU A 178 -4.93 -12.62 10.11
C LEU A 178 -4.17 -13.76 10.82
N PRO A 179 -4.74 -14.45 11.85
CA PRO A 179 -4.09 -15.63 12.40
C PRO A 179 -3.90 -16.75 11.38
N PHE A 180 -4.91 -17.02 10.55
CA PHE A 180 -4.83 -18.03 9.52
C PHE A 180 -3.77 -17.68 8.45
N LEU A 181 -3.70 -16.42 8.02
CA LEU A 181 -2.67 -15.95 7.10
C LEU A 181 -1.28 -16.16 7.68
N ALA A 182 -1.07 -15.81 8.96
CA ALA A 182 0.21 -15.99 9.62
C ALA A 182 0.59 -17.47 9.82
N GLU A 183 -0.37 -18.34 10.12
CA GLU A 183 -0.18 -19.80 10.17
C GLU A 183 0.28 -20.35 8.82
N GLN A 184 -0.41 -19.98 7.73
CA GLN A 184 -0.05 -20.44 6.38
C GLN A 184 1.33 -19.90 5.95
N ALA A 185 1.65 -18.65 6.28
CA ALA A 185 2.95 -18.05 6.00
C ALA A 185 4.10 -18.76 6.73
N LEU A 186 3.84 -19.18 7.98
CA LEU A 186 4.81 -19.91 8.79
C LEU A 186 5.01 -21.34 8.27
N GLU A 187 3.90 -22.04 7.95
CA GLU A 187 3.93 -23.41 7.40
C GLU A 187 4.69 -23.50 6.07
N GLN A 188 4.60 -22.47 5.23
CA GLN A 188 5.23 -22.43 3.91
C GLN A 188 6.58 -21.67 3.91
N GLU A 189 7.03 -21.18 5.06
CA GLU A 189 8.28 -20.41 5.23
C GLU A 189 8.43 -19.22 4.25
N CYS A 190 7.30 -18.54 3.96
CA CYS A 190 7.24 -17.47 2.95
C CYS A 190 6.80 -16.11 3.50
N GLY A 191 6.76 -15.94 4.82
CA GLY A 191 6.20 -14.75 5.43
C GLY A 191 6.96 -13.46 5.12
N ASP A 192 8.25 -13.54 4.84
CA ASP A 192 9.08 -12.42 4.42
C ASP A 192 8.67 -11.84 3.04
N LYS A 193 7.87 -12.57 2.27
CA LYS A 193 7.26 -12.09 1.02
C LYS A 193 5.82 -11.60 1.22
N ILE A 194 5.21 -11.76 2.41
CA ILE A 194 3.78 -11.48 2.64
C ILE A 194 3.56 -10.17 3.38
N TYR A 195 2.69 -9.33 2.81
CA TYR A 195 2.27 -8.03 3.36
C TYR A 195 0.78 -8.07 3.68
N ALA A 196 0.44 -7.89 4.96
CA ALA A 196 -0.93 -7.75 5.41
C ALA A 196 -1.33 -6.26 5.42
N ILE A 197 -2.29 -5.90 4.57
CA ILE A 197 -2.76 -4.53 4.43
C ILE A 197 -3.97 -4.32 5.35
N HIS A 198 -4.06 -3.16 5.99
CA HIS A 198 -5.10 -2.71 6.93
C HIS A 198 -5.06 -3.42 8.28
N CYS A 199 -5.33 -4.70 8.37
CA CYS A 199 -5.38 -5.48 9.63
C CYS A 199 -6.32 -4.87 10.69
N ASN A 200 -7.42 -4.23 10.29
CA ASN A 200 -8.25 -3.40 11.17
C ASN A 200 -8.94 -4.21 12.28
N SER A 201 -9.36 -5.47 11.99
CA SER A 201 -9.99 -6.32 13.00
C SER A 201 -9.08 -6.64 14.18
N LEU A 202 -7.75 -6.50 14.00
CA LEU A 202 -6.79 -6.64 15.10
C LEU A 202 -7.05 -5.61 16.23
N ALA A 203 -7.60 -4.44 15.90
CA ALA A 203 -7.95 -3.41 16.88
C ALA A 203 -9.21 -3.73 17.69
N THR A 204 -10.06 -4.63 17.23
CA THR A 204 -11.38 -4.91 17.81
C THR A 204 -11.49 -6.27 18.49
N VAL A 205 -10.58 -7.19 18.20
CA VAL A 205 -10.52 -8.47 18.92
C VAL A 205 -9.99 -8.29 20.35
N PRO A 206 -10.31 -9.21 21.28
CA PRO A 206 -9.81 -9.15 22.65
C PRO A 206 -8.27 -9.08 22.72
N ASP A 207 -7.72 -8.33 23.68
CA ASP A 207 -6.29 -8.08 23.81
C ASP A 207 -5.43 -9.34 23.83
N ILE A 208 -5.89 -10.39 24.51
CA ILE A 208 -5.18 -11.68 24.54
C ILE A 208 -5.09 -12.30 23.14
N LYS A 209 -6.16 -12.20 22.34
CA LYS A 209 -6.19 -12.72 20.98
C LYS A 209 -5.29 -11.88 20.08
N ALA A 210 -5.35 -10.55 20.23
CA ALA A 210 -4.48 -9.63 19.49
C ALA A 210 -3.00 -9.91 19.76
N ALA A 211 -2.60 -10.01 21.04
CA ALA A 211 -1.21 -10.27 21.42
C ALA A 211 -0.68 -11.59 20.85
N LYS A 212 -1.46 -12.68 20.94
CA LYS A 212 -1.09 -13.98 20.33
C LYS A 212 -0.95 -13.90 18.81
N THR A 213 -1.82 -13.15 18.16
CA THR A 213 -1.75 -12.98 16.70
C THR A 213 -0.52 -12.17 16.30
N ILE A 214 -0.19 -11.08 17.02
CA ILE A 214 1.01 -10.28 16.78
C ILE A 214 2.27 -11.14 16.96
N GLU A 215 2.33 -11.96 18.01
CA GLU A 215 3.43 -12.90 18.22
C GLU A 215 3.58 -13.89 17.05
N LEU A 216 2.45 -14.46 16.58
CA LEU A 216 2.44 -15.37 15.44
C LEU A 216 2.90 -14.68 14.15
N MET A 217 2.45 -13.45 13.88
CA MET A 217 2.87 -12.65 12.74
C MET A 217 4.38 -12.35 12.77
N ALA A 218 4.92 -12.01 13.95
CA ALA A 218 6.36 -11.77 14.13
C ALA A 218 7.17 -13.04 13.84
N ASN A 219 6.74 -14.19 14.39
CA ASN A 219 7.37 -15.49 14.16
C ASN A 219 7.32 -15.89 12.67
N ALA A 220 6.21 -15.60 12.00
CA ALA A 220 6.03 -15.83 10.57
C ALA A 220 6.77 -14.79 9.69
N LYS A 221 7.35 -13.74 10.26
CA LYS A 221 8.04 -12.65 9.57
C LYS A 221 7.15 -11.87 8.60
N LEU A 222 5.86 -11.71 8.93
CA LEU A 222 4.96 -10.92 8.12
C LEU A 222 5.32 -9.44 8.15
N HIS A 223 4.96 -8.74 7.08
CA HIS A 223 4.98 -7.29 6.98
C HIS A 223 3.57 -6.74 7.07
N VAL A 224 3.43 -5.50 7.55
CA VAL A 224 2.13 -4.83 7.65
C VAL A 224 2.17 -3.49 6.92
N THR A 225 1.09 -3.16 6.22
CA THR A 225 0.88 -1.81 5.69
C THR A 225 -0.38 -1.19 6.30
N VAL A 226 -0.20 -0.03 6.92
CA VAL A 226 -1.29 0.74 7.55
C VAL A 226 -1.73 1.86 6.64
N CYS A 227 -3.05 1.99 6.42
CA CYS A 227 -3.65 3.04 5.60
C CYS A 227 -4.61 3.86 6.45
N PRO A 228 -4.19 4.96 7.08
CA PRO A 228 -4.99 5.66 8.09
C PRO A 228 -6.23 6.36 7.52
N THR A 229 -6.30 6.56 6.22
CA THR A 229 -7.43 7.24 5.55
C THR A 229 -8.45 6.29 4.93
N ALA A 230 -8.08 5.05 4.63
CA ALA A 230 -8.97 4.07 4.02
C ALA A 230 -10.21 3.76 4.87
N VAL A 231 -10.14 4.10 6.12
CA VAL A 231 -11.01 3.56 7.16
C VAL A 231 -11.61 4.64 8.06
N ALA A 232 -11.98 5.78 7.53
CA ALA A 232 -12.51 6.89 8.30
C ALA A 232 -13.64 6.50 9.28
N THR A 233 -14.33 5.39 9.04
CA THR A 233 -15.40 4.85 9.91
C THR A 233 -15.03 3.52 10.57
N ARG A 234 -13.79 3.03 10.39
CA ARG A 234 -13.29 1.75 10.91
C ARG A 234 -12.11 2.00 11.87
N PRO A 235 -11.83 1.10 12.80
CA PRO A 235 -10.65 1.21 13.65
C PRO A 235 -9.38 1.04 12.81
N ILE A 236 -8.34 1.80 13.15
CA ILE A 236 -7.00 1.56 12.62
C ILE A 236 -6.35 0.46 13.47
N THR A 237 -5.62 -0.44 12.85
CA THR A 237 -4.90 -1.55 13.50
C THR A 237 -3.98 -1.09 14.64
N ARG A 238 -3.50 -2.00 15.46
CA ARG A 238 -2.64 -1.76 16.64
C ARG A 238 -1.19 -1.45 16.25
N THR A 239 -0.97 -0.33 15.56
CA THR A 239 0.32 0.02 14.94
C THR A 239 1.48 0.02 15.95
N LYS A 240 1.30 0.61 17.13
CA LYS A 240 2.34 0.65 18.17
C LYS A 240 2.72 -0.74 18.69
N GLU A 241 1.74 -1.63 18.86
CA GLU A 241 1.98 -3.00 19.31
C GLU A 241 2.73 -3.81 18.24
N LEU A 242 2.38 -3.63 16.95
CA LEU A 242 3.07 -4.24 15.82
C LEU A 242 4.55 -3.80 15.76
N LEU A 243 4.81 -2.49 15.83
CA LEU A 243 6.16 -1.93 15.87
C LEU A 243 6.97 -2.44 17.07
N LYS A 244 6.34 -2.50 18.26
CA LYS A 244 6.98 -3.03 19.47
C LYS A 244 7.36 -4.50 19.37
N ALA A 245 6.58 -5.28 18.62
CA ALA A 245 6.87 -6.69 18.33
C ALA A 245 7.95 -6.88 17.25
N GLY A 246 8.51 -5.80 16.70
CA GLY A 246 9.53 -5.84 15.66
C GLY A 246 9.00 -6.17 14.27
N ILE A 247 7.68 -6.13 14.07
CA ILE A 247 7.08 -6.33 12.75
C ILE A 247 7.36 -5.10 11.90
N PRO A 248 7.89 -5.26 10.66
CA PRO A 248 8.06 -4.15 9.74
C PRO A 248 6.70 -3.58 9.34
N VAL A 249 6.51 -2.26 9.55
CA VAL A 249 5.26 -1.57 9.24
C VAL A 249 5.52 -0.44 8.25
N GLY A 250 4.85 -0.47 7.10
CA GLY A 250 4.80 0.61 6.14
C GLY A 250 3.53 1.44 6.25
N LEU A 251 3.53 2.64 5.68
CA LEU A 251 2.38 3.52 5.60
C LEU A 251 1.95 3.67 4.14
N GLY A 252 0.64 3.52 3.88
CA GLY A 252 0.04 3.69 2.55
C GLY A 252 -0.99 4.81 2.51
N SER A 253 -1.13 5.45 1.35
CA SER A 253 -2.20 6.43 1.10
C SER A 253 -3.53 5.77 0.80
N ASP A 254 -3.50 4.54 0.30
CA ASP A 254 -4.66 3.82 -0.24
C ASP A 254 -5.32 4.60 -1.38
N ASN A 255 -6.63 4.68 -1.39
CA ASN A 255 -7.42 5.37 -2.41
C ASN A 255 -7.16 6.89 -2.42
N MET A 256 -7.09 7.46 -3.63
CA MET A 256 -6.78 8.88 -3.86
C MET A 256 -7.76 9.50 -4.85
N GLY A 257 -8.72 10.30 -4.34
CA GLY A 257 -9.65 11.04 -5.19
C GLY A 257 -10.53 10.16 -6.07
N ASP A 258 -11.10 9.10 -5.50
CA ASP A 258 -11.95 8.14 -6.18
C ASP A 258 -13.30 7.93 -5.46
N LEU A 259 -14.04 6.88 -5.83
CA LEU A 259 -15.34 6.56 -5.25
C LEU A 259 -15.25 5.96 -3.84
N PHE A 260 -14.09 5.50 -3.38
CA PHE A 260 -13.89 5.06 -2.00
C PHE A 260 -13.44 6.19 -1.09
N ASN A 261 -12.52 7.04 -1.60
CA ASN A 261 -12.01 8.19 -0.88
C ASN A 261 -11.90 9.39 -1.82
N PRO A 262 -12.81 10.40 -1.72
CA PRO A 262 -12.80 11.58 -2.61
C PRO A 262 -11.66 12.55 -2.32
N LEU A 263 -10.98 12.35 -1.19
CA LEU A 263 -9.82 13.11 -0.76
C LEU A 263 -8.55 12.28 -1.00
N GLY A 264 -7.42 12.86 -0.70
CA GLY A 264 -6.15 12.17 -0.78
C GLY A 264 -5.24 12.79 -1.82
N GLY A 265 -4.04 13.12 -1.39
CA GLY A 265 -3.06 13.83 -2.19
C GLY A 265 -1.72 13.11 -2.29
N GLY A 266 -1.56 11.92 -1.69
CA GLY A 266 -0.30 11.19 -1.70
C GLY A 266 0.84 11.86 -0.92
N ASN A 267 0.55 12.84 -0.04
CA ASN A 267 1.54 13.45 0.84
C ASN A 267 1.81 12.55 2.04
N MET A 268 2.86 11.74 2.02
CA MET A 268 3.15 10.75 3.05
C MET A 268 3.39 11.36 4.44
N LEU A 269 3.94 12.58 4.54
CA LEU A 269 4.02 13.29 5.82
C LEU A 269 2.63 13.59 6.40
N GLY A 270 1.68 13.97 5.54
CA GLY A 270 0.30 14.22 5.99
C GLY A 270 -0.39 12.95 6.50
N TYR A 271 -0.15 11.80 5.88
CA TYR A 271 -0.67 10.52 6.37
C TYR A 271 0.00 10.10 7.69
N ALA A 272 1.31 10.33 7.82
CA ALA A 272 2.02 10.12 9.07
C ALA A 272 1.50 11.03 10.19
N GLN A 273 1.27 12.32 9.89
CA GLN A 273 0.67 13.26 10.84
C GLN A 273 -0.72 12.79 11.30
N LEU A 274 -1.57 12.35 10.36
CA LEU A 274 -2.89 11.82 10.70
C LEU A 274 -2.79 10.64 11.66
N LEU A 275 -1.92 9.67 11.37
CA LEU A 275 -1.70 8.52 12.25
C LEU A 275 -1.14 8.94 13.60
N ALA A 276 -0.25 9.95 13.63
CA ALA A 276 0.29 10.50 14.87
C ALA A 276 -0.83 11.04 15.79
N TYR A 277 -1.79 11.76 15.25
CA TYR A 277 -2.93 12.26 16.02
C TYR A 277 -3.86 11.14 16.49
N VAL A 278 -4.22 10.25 15.59
CA VAL A 278 -5.24 9.21 15.87
C VAL A 278 -4.72 8.18 16.89
N GLN A 279 -3.45 7.79 16.81
CA GLN A 279 -2.84 6.81 17.71
C GLN A 279 -1.84 7.41 18.70
N ARG A 280 -1.78 8.76 18.80
CA ARG A 280 -1.00 9.48 19.82
C ARG A 280 0.49 9.11 19.82
N PHE A 281 1.14 9.15 18.63
CA PHE A 281 2.60 9.03 18.51
C PHE A 281 3.27 10.33 18.97
N TYR A 282 3.31 10.55 20.28
CA TYR A 282 3.74 11.81 20.85
C TYR A 282 5.14 11.80 21.43
N GLU A 283 5.68 10.62 21.74
CA GLU A 283 7.04 10.49 22.23
C GLU A 283 8.06 10.60 21.08
N PRO A 284 9.27 11.14 21.32
CA PRO A 284 10.27 11.33 20.27
C PRO A 284 10.61 10.06 19.49
N GLU A 285 10.78 8.94 20.18
CA GLU A 285 11.08 7.63 19.57
C GLU A 285 9.93 7.13 18.70
N GLU A 286 8.69 7.37 19.12
CA GLU A 286 7.50 7.02 18.36
C GLU A 286 7.39 7.87 17.09
N GLN A 287 7.73 9.16 17.16
CA GLN A 287 7.75 10.06 15.99
C GLN A 287 8.80 9.64 14.97
N LEU A 288 9.98 9.22 15.42
CA LEU A 288 11.01 8.66 14.55
C LEU A 288 10.56 7.36 13.91
N ALA A 289 9.95 6.44 14.68
CA ALA A 289 9.40 5.20 14.13
C ALA A 289 8.32 5.49 13.05
N LEU A 290 7.49 6.49 13.27
CA LEU A 290 6.47 6.90 12.29
C LEU A 290 7.08 7.47 11.01
N LEU A 291 8.16 8.27 11.10
CA LEU A 291 8.92 8.71 9.92
C LEU A 291 9.61 7.54 9.21
N ASP A 292 10.09 6.54 9.96
CA ASP A 292 10.66 5.33 9.36
C ASP A 292 9.61 4.52 8.57
N MET A 293 8.33 4.51 8.98
CA MET A 293 7.25 3.85 8.23
C MET A 293 7.03 4.43 6.82
N ILE A 294 7.35 5.71 6.60
CA ILE A 294 7.25 6.36 5.29
C ILE A 294 8.59 6.48 4.57
N ARG A 295 9.71 6.26 5.25
CA ARG A 295 11.05 6.42 4.70
C ARG A 295 11.71 5.09 4.37
N ARG A 296 11.61 4.12 5.26
CA ARG A 296 12.18 2.78 5.12
C ARG A 296 11.17 1.74 4.67
N GLY A 297 9.91 1.87 5.00
CA GLY A 297 8.80 1.00 4.66
C GLY A 297 9.12 -0.13 3.69
N PRO A 298 8.34 -0.32 2.64
CA PRO A 298 8.63 -1.36 1.65
C PRO A 298 9.97 -1.23 0.92
N ALA A 299 10.61 -0.04 0.92
CA ALA A 299 11.88 0.13 0.21
C ALA A 299 13.03 -0.69 0.83
N ASP A 300 13.08 -0.85 2.16
CA ASP A 300 14.05 -1.74 2.80
C ASP A 300 13.69 -3.23 2.63
N LEU A 301 12.40 -3.51 2.43
CA LEU A 301 11.88 -4.85 2.17
C LEU A 301 12.08 -5.26 0.70
N LEU A 302 12.36 -4.27 -0.15
CA LEU A 302 12.63 -4.42 -1.58
C LEU A 302 14.11 -4.68 -1.88
N SER A 303 14.95 -4.86 -0.87
CA SER A 303 16.38 -5.17 -1.04
C SER A 303 16.64 -6.41 -1.92
N ALA A 304 15.61 -7.20 -2.20
CA ALA A 304 15.63 -8.27 -3.20
C ALA A 304 15.38 -7.78 -4.64
N SER A 305 14.99 -6.53 -4.86
CA SER A 305 14.78 -5.98 -6.19
C SER A 305 15.98 -5.12 -6.60
N SER A 306 16.54 -5.40 -7.78
CA SER A 306 17.55 -4.61 -8.47
C SER A 306 17.00 -3.22 -8.88
N HIS A 307 16.46 -2.47 -7.93
CA HIS A 307 16.05 -1.11 -8.20
C HIS A 307 17.31 -0.26 -8.28
N HIS A 308 17.51 0.39 -9.42
CA HIS A 308 18.51 1.44 -9.54
C HIS A 308 18.24 2.48 -8.43
N GLU A 309 19.23 2.71 -7.59
CA GLU A 309 19.15 3.80 -6.62
C GLU A 309 18.83 5.09 -7.39
N LEU A 310 17.72 5.72 -7.05
CA LEU A 310 17.42 7.03 -7.56
C LEU A 310 18.44 8.01 -6.98
N ASN A 311 19.13 8.75 -7.85
CA ASN A 311 20.07 9.80 -7.45
C ASN A 311 19.29 11.08 -7.02
N VAL A 312 18.35 10.89 -6.09
CA VAL A 312 17.47 11.95 -5.59
C VAL A 312 17.54 11.97 -4.07
N SER A 313 17.62 13.16 -3.52
CA SER A 313 17.45 13.42 -2.09
C SER A 313 16.29 14.37 -1.84
N VAL A 314 15.59 14.13 -0.77
CA VAL A 314 14.53 14.97 -0.24
C VAL A 314 15.04 15.67 1.02
N VAL A 315 14.93 16.98 1.03
CA VAL A 315 15.58 17.85 2.02
C VAL A 315 14.56 18.77 2.67
N PHE A 316 14.65 18.94 3.98
CA PHE A 316 13.85 19.85 4.78
C PHE A 316 14.74 20.74 5.65
N GLU A 317 14.31 21.98 5.91
CA GLU A 317 15.03 22.96 6.76
C GLU A 317 14.78 22.71 8.26
N THR A 318 14.79 21.44 8.70
CA THR A 318 14.69 21.04 10.11
C THR A 318 15.28 19.64 10.29
N GLN A 319 15.73 19.31 11.50
CA GLN A 319 16.14 17.95 11.86
C GLN A 319 15.15 17.28 12.85
N GLU A 320 14.18 18.02 13.36
CA GLU A 320 13.27 17.51 14.36
C GLU A 320 12.08 16.78 13.72
N ALA A 321 11.90 15.49 14.06
CA ALA A 321 10.76 14.68 13.63
C ALA A 321 9.42 15.35 13.96
N ARG A 322 9.34 15.99 15.14
CA ARG A 322 8.15 16.69 15.59
C ARG A 322 7.78 17.85 14.66
N GLU A 323 8.76 18.62 14.18
CA GLU A 323 8.47 19.73 13.27
C GLU A 323 7.99 19.24 11.91
N LEU A 324 8.60 18.16 11.38
CA LEU A 324 8.15 17.55 10.13
C LEU A 324 6.69 17.07 10.23
N LEU A 325 6.35 16.37 11.32
CA LEU A 325 5.00 15.86 11.54
C LEU A 325 4.00 16.97 11.91
N SER A 326 4.43 18.06 12.56
CA SER A 326 3.52 19.15 12.93
C SER A 326 3.18 20.07 11.77
N HIS A 327 4.15 20.39 10.94
CA HIS A 327 4.02 21.41 9.89
C HIS A 327 3.80 20.83 8.49
N VAL A 328 4.11 19.54 8.29
CA VAL A 328 4.00 18.87 6.99
C VAL A 328 4.59 19.72 5.85
N PRO A 329 5.83 20.19 5.99
CA PRO A 329 6.40 21.11 5.04
C PRO A 329 6.61 20.47 3.67
N LEU A 330 6.61 21.29 2.63
CA LEU A 330 7.02 20.84 1.31
C LEU A 330 8.53 20.61 1.27
N PRO A 331 9.01 19.51 0.71
CA PRO A 331 10.43 19.26 0.57
C PRO A 331 11.07 20.07 -0.55
N GLN A 332 12.39 20.24 -0.45
CA GLN A 332 13.23 20.52 -1.60
C GLN A 332 13.73 19.19 -2.17
N ILE A 333 13.52 18.97 -3.46
CA ILE A 333 13.98 17.78 -4.17
C ILE A 333 15.31 18.13 -4.87
N VAL A 334 16.38 17.45 -4.47
CA VAL A 334 17.73 17.70 -4.96
C VAL A 334 18.24 16.47 -5.70
N GLN A 335 18.72 16.66 -6.92
CA GLN A 335 19.45 15.60 -7.61
C GLN A 335 20.83 15.44 -6.98
N ASP A 336 21.14 14.27 -6.48
CA ASP A 336 22.47 13.98 -5.96
C ASP A 336 23.48 14.01 -7.12
N LYS A 337 24.61 14.67 -6.89
CA LYS A 337 25.70 14.66 -7.88
C LYS A 337 26.19 13.21 -8.00
N VAL A 338 26.12 12.65 -9.21
CA VAL A 338 26.81 11.41 -9.52
C VAL A 338 28.29 11.70 -9.35
N CYS A 339 28.92 11.17 -8.30
CA CYS A 339 30.36 11.14 -8.25
C CYS A 339 30.80 10.24 -9.41
N SER A 340 31.24 10.83 -10.50
CA SER A 340 31.96 10.10 -11.55
C SER A 340 33.19 9.45 -10.91
N ALA A 341 33.15 8.12 -10.81
CA ALA A 341 34.26 7.29 -10.37
C ALA A 341 35.44 7.38 -11.35
#